data_3bf36099f388ecb586172dab2e866fb1
#
_entry.id   3bf36099f388ecb586172dab2e866fb1
#
_cell.length_a   1.000
_cell.length_b   1.000
_cell.length_c   1.000
_cell.angle_alpha   90.00
_cell.angle_beta   90.00
_cell.angle_gamma   90.00
#
_symmetry.space_group_name_H-M   'P 1'
#
loop_
_entity.id
_entity.type
_entity.pdbx_description
1 polymer ?
#
loop_
_entity_poly.entity_id
_entity_poly.type
_entity_poly.pdbx_seq_one_letter_code
_entity_poly.pdbx_strand_id
1 'polypeptide(L)'
;MRLACPDAAQRARPGQFIMLQVSEHTDPLLRRPFSVCSAQGTAVDILYKVVGRGTAVMAGWNPERRVSCIGPLGNGFSIAEAPERTYLVAGGIGIAPLMFLLETLVQQNSGRASMVFMGGKTAPDVALLEDFNLLSQKHSLYATEDGSRGFQGLVTDLFSGYLAEGVSQDRQKACIYGCGPEPMLSALSKIAEQQGMDCQLSLESRMACGIGACLGCAVKTKATADSARSPGAGDQAQSCYYKRVCADGPVFNSRELVWDV
;
A
#
# COMPACT_ATOMS: atom_id res chain seq x y z
N MET A 1 2.74 -1.30 16.35
CA MET A 1 3.76 -2.16 17.01
C MET A 1 5.12 -1.76 16.50
N ARG A 2 6.06 -1.54 17.41
CA ARG A 2 7.46 -1.22 17.09
C ARG A 2 8.34 -2.44 17.29
N LEU A 3 9.18 -2.75 16.33
CA LEU A 3 10.08 -3.90 16.31
C LEU A 3 11.53 -3.40 16.20
N ALA A 4 12.36 -3.77 17.16
CA ALA A 4 13.82 -3.55 17.08
C ALA A 4 14.40 -4.51 16.02
N CYS A 5 14.73 -3.98 14.86
CA CYS A 5 15.26 -4.74 13.72
C CYS A 5 16.19 -3.84 12.89
N PRO A 6 17.45 -3.62 13.33
CA PRO A 6 18.37 -2.68 12.71
C PRO A 6 18.57 -2.91 11.21
N ASP A 7 18.80 -4.17 10.81
CA ASP A 7 19.03 -4.52 9.41
C ASP A 7 17.83 -4.21 8.50
N ALA A 8 16.61 -4.46 9.00
CA ALA A 8 15.40 -4.13 8.26
C ALA A 8 15.17 -2.62 8.23
N ALA A 9 15.39 -1.91 9.34
CA ALA A 9 15.21 -0.47 9.43
C ALA A 9 16.11 0.30 8.45
N GLN A 10 17.37 -0.14 8.28
CA GLN A 10 18.31 0.49 7.36
C GLN A 10 18.00 0.25 5.89
N ARG A 11 17.35 -0.89 5.56
CA ARG A 11 17.13 -1.31 4.18
C ARG A 11 15.70 -1.14 3.68
N ALA A 12 14.75 -0.96 4.60
CA ALA A 12 13.35 -0.83 4.25
C ALA A 12 13.10 0.40 3.36
N ARG A 13 12.21 0.22 2.39
CA ARG A 13 11.73 1.28 1.50
C ARG A 13 10.21 1.36 1.58
N PRO A 14 9.61 2.53 1.36
CA PRO A 14 8.16 2.68 1.33
C PRO A 14 7.48 1.68 0.40
N GLY A 15 6.43 1.05 0.87
CA GLY A 15 5.69 0.02 0.13
C GLY A 15 6.18 -1.42 0.36
N GLN A 16 7.34 -1.62 0.96
CA GLN A 16 7.81 -2.95 1.34
C GLN A 16 7.11 -3.48 2.60
N PHE A 17 7.23 -4.78 2.84
CA PHE A 17 6.62 -5.48 3.95
C PHE A 17 7.62 -6.42 4.65
N ILE A 18 7.21 -6.93 5.81
CA ILE A 18 7.94 -7.97 6.55
C ILE A 18 7.02 -9.15 6.83
N MET A 19 7.59 -10.35 6.98
CA MET A 19 6.88 -11.57 7.35
C MET A 19 7.20 -11.93 8.80
N LEU A 20 6.23 -11.84 9.70
CA LEU A 20 6.39 -12.18 11.11
C LEU A 20 5.91 -13.60 11.42
N GLN A 21 6.70 -14.32 12.18
CA GLN A 21 6.27 -15.57 12.80
C GLN A 21 5.45 -15.25 14.05
N VAL A 22 4.18 -15.59 14.03
CA VAL A 22 3.24 -15.21 15.08
C VAL A 22 3.15 -16.24 16.20
N SER A 23 3.60 -17.48 15.96
CA SER A 23 3.63 -18.59 16.93
C SER A 23 4.86 -19.46 16.70
N GLU A 24 5.37 -20.06 17.76
CA GLU A 24 6.40 -21.10 17.72
C GLU A 24 5.80 -22.49 17.48
N HIS A 25 4.48 -22.61 17.61
CA HIS A 25 3.72 -23.85 17.38
C HIS A 25 3.25 -23.94 15.92
N THR A 26 2.73 -25.11 15.58
CA THR A 26 2.21 -25.41 14.24
C THR A 26 0.88 -24.70 13.93
N ASP A 27 0.24 -24.07 14.90
CA ASP A 27 -1.01 -23.36 14.72
C ASP A 27 -1.00 -22.01 15.46
N PRO A 28 -1.00 -20.89 14.75
CA PRO A 28 -0.94 -20.72 13.30
C PRO A 28 0.47 -20.94 12.74
N LEU A 29 0.60 -21.83 11.72
CA LEU A 29 1.88 -22.23 11.14
C LEU A 29 2.57 -21.13 10.34
N LEU A 30 1.80 -20.49 9.44
CA LEU A 30 2.37 -19.55 8.46
C LEU A 30 2.71 -18.21 9.12
N ARG A 31 3.76 -17.57 8.61
CA ARG A 31 4.06 -16.16 8.90
C ARG A 31 2.94 -15.26 8.38
N ARG A 32 2.90 -14.04 8.90
CA ARG A 32 1.94 -13.01 8.44
C ARG A 32 2.68 -11.84 7.83
N PRO A 33 2.24 -11.35 6.66
CA PRO A 33 2.78 -10.15 6.05
C PRO A 33 2.25 -8.90 6.75
N PHE A 34 3.14 -7.94 6.98
CA PHE A 34 2.79 -6.61 7.47
C PHE A 34 3.57 -5.56 6.71
N SER A 35 2.88 -4.60 6.14
CA SER A 35 3.52 -3.44 5.52
C SER A 35 4.35 -2.68 6.54
N VAL A 36 5.53 -2.23 6.12
CA VAL A 36 6.34 -1.31 6.91
C VAL A 36 5.65 0.05 6.91
N CYS A 37 5.29 0.52 8.09
CA CYS A 37 4.61 1.80 8.30
C CYS A 37 5.61 2.95 8.52
N SER A 38 6.75 2.65 9.13
CA SER A 38 7.88 3.56 9.34
C SER A 38 9.15 2.75 9.57
N ALA A 39 10.30 3.33 9.23
CA ALA A 39 11.61 2.76 9.51
C ALA A 39 12.55 3.87 9.99
N GLN A 40 12.85 3.89 11.28
CA GLN A 40 13.63 4.95 11.91
C GLN A 40 14.67 4.37 12.89
N GLY A 41 15.90 4.84 12.75
CA GLY A 41 17.01 4.40 13.60
C GLY A 41 17.26 2.89 13.47
N THR A 42 16.94 2.13 14.52
CA THR A 42 17.10 0.68 14.58
C THR A 42 15.74 -0.06 14.62
N ALA A 43 14.64 0.65 14.39
CA ALA A 43 13.30 0.10 14.54
C ALA A 43 12.48 0.19 13.25
N VAL A 44 11.61 -0.79 13.08
CA VAL A 44 10.55 -0.85 12.07
C VAL A 44 9.21 -0.80 12.77
N ASP A 45 8.33 0.08 12.34
CA ASP A 45 6.95 0.13 12.81
C ASP A 45 6.01 -0.57 11.84
N ILE A 46 5.08 -1.33 12.39
CA ILE A 46 3.96 -1.92 11.65
C ILE A 46 2.64 -1.47 12.25
N LEU A 47 1.66 -1.25 11.40
CA LEU A 47 0.28 -1.01 11.77
C LEU A 47 -0.54 -2.25 11.41
N TYR A 48 -1.33 -2.77 12.35
CA TYR A 48 -2.17 -3.93 12.09
C TYR A 48 -3.50 -3.86 12.82
N LYS A 49 -4.51 -4.49 12.24
CA LYS A 49 -5.84 -4.69 12.85
C LYS A 49 -5.96 -6.13 13.32
N VAL A 50 -6.59 -6.33 14.47
CA VAL A 50 -6.88 -7.68 14.98
C VAL A 50 -8.09 -8.22 14.20
N VAL A 51 -7.81 -9.08 13.21
CA VAL A 51 -8.86 -9.61 12.32
C VAL A 51 -8.92 -11.13 12.32
N GLY A 52 -8.01 -11.80 13.02
CA GLY A 52 -7.96 -13.25 13.06
C GLY A 52 -6.96 -13.77 14.08
N ARG A 53 -6.83 -15.10 14.13
CA ARG A 53 -6.04 -15.81 15.16
C ARG A 53 -4.60 -15.32 15.29
N GLY A 54 -3.89 -15.12 14.15
CA GLY A 54 -2.50 -14.66 14.20
C GLY A 54 -2.36 -13.26 14.81
N THR A 55 -3.19 -12.31 14.39
CA THR A 55 -3.16 -10.94 14.92
C THR A 55 -3.71 -10.85 16.35
N ALA A 56 -4.59 -11.78 16.76
CA ALA A 56 -5.04 -11.89 18.16
C ALA A 56 -3.89 -12.36 19.06
N VAL A 57 -3.09 -13.34 18.62
CA VAL A 57 -1.88 -13.78 19.34
C VAL A 57 -0.89 -12.61 19.48
N MET A 58 -0.68 -11.83 18.41
CA MET A 58 0.21 -10.66 18.43
C MET A 58 -0.25 -9.58 19.41
N ALA A 59 -1.57 -9.36 19.52
CA ALA A 59 -2.13 -8.36 20.44
C ALA A 59 -1.85 -8.70 21.92
N GLY A 60 -1.62 -9.98 22.23
CA GLY A 60 -1.24 -10.43 23.57
C GLY A 60 0.27 -10.51 23.83
N TRP A 61 1.12 -10.04 22.91
CA TRP A 61 2.56 -10.08 23.11
C TRP A 61 3.02 -9.05 24.15
N ASN A 62 3.89 -9.49 25.01
CA ASN A 62 4.58 -8.60 25.95
C ASN A 62 5.68 -7.83 25.22
N PRO A 63 6.00 -6.59 25.66
CA PRO A 63 7.22 -5.89 25.26
C PRO A 63 8.46 -6.79 25.42
N GLU A 64 9.49 -6.57 24.63
CA GLU A 64 10.76 -7.31 24.63
C GLU A 64 10.66 -8.77 24.14
N ARG A 65 9.49 -9.23 23.72
CA ARG A 65 9.37 -10.54 23.06
C ARG A 65 10.25 -10.59 21.81
N ARG A 66 11.08 -11.62 21.71
CA ARG A 66 11.83 -11.93 20.47
C ARG A 66 10.90 -12.54 19.43
N VAL A 67 10.92 -11.99 18.22
CA VAL A 67 10.06 -12.42 17.12
C VAL A 67 10.93 -12.72 15.91
N SER A 68 10.70 -13.87 15.27
CA SER A 68 11.37 -14.19 14.01
C SER A 68 10.71 -13.41 12.88
N CYS A 69 11.54 -12.63 12.15
CA CYS A 69 11.14 -11.77 11.05
C CYS A 69 11.93 -12.11 9.79
N ILE A 70 11.28 -12.08 8.63
CA ILE A 70 11.92 -12.09 7.31
C ILE A 70 11.56 -10.76 6.64
N GLY A 71 12.55 -10.03 6.16
CA GLY A 71 12.33 -8.76 5.46
C GLY A 71 13.51 -7.81 5.51
N PRO A 72 13.40 -6.63 4.90
CA PRO A 72 12.26 -6.17 4.10
C PRO A 72 12.11 -6.97 2.80
N LEU A 73 10.88 -7.14 2.35
CA LEU A 73 10.50 -7.95 1.18
C LEU A 73 9.68 -7.12 0.18
N GLY A 74 9.70 -7.58 -1.06
CA GLY A 74 8.95 -6.98 -2.17
C GLY A 74 9.56 -5.69 -2.71
N ASN A 75 8.92 -5.17 -3.76
CA ASN A 75 9.28 -3.93 -4.43
C ASN A 75 8.43 -2.78 -3.89
N GLY A 76 9.08 -1.72 -3.44
CA GLY A 76 8.42 -0.53 -2.90
C GLY A 76 7.94 0.45 -3.97
N PHE A 77 7.40 1.59 -3.52
CA PHE A 77 7.02 2.70 -4.38
C PHE A 77 8.25 3.32 -5.07
N SER A 78 8.12 3.62 -6.35
CA SER A 78 9.10 4.41 -7.09
C SER A 78 8.87 5.91 -6.82
N ILE A 79 9.88 6.57 -6.25
CA ILE A 79 9.83 7.99 -5.89
C ILE A 79 10.97 8.81 -6.53
N ALA A 80 11.81 8.17 -7.35
CA ALA A 80 13.01 8.81 -7.95
C ALA A 80 12.65 10.00 -8.86
N GLU A 81 11.52 9.91 -9.56
CA GLU A 81 10.97 10.96 -10.41
C GLU A 81 9.68 11.52 -9.81
N ALA A 82 9.61 11.63 -8.49
CA ALA A 82 8.39 12.02 -7.82
C ALA A 82 7.85 13.33 -8.39
N PRO A 83 6.58 13.33 -8.79
CA PRO A 83 5.95 14.46 -9.47
C PRO A 83 5.84 15.69 -8.56
N GLU A 84 5.48 16.83 -9.12
CA GLU A 84 5.27 18.07 -8.35
C GLU A 84 4.12 17.95 -7.35
N ARG A 85 3.16 17.05 -7.60
CA ARG A 85 2.01 16.76 -6.72
C ARG A 85 1.86 15.26 -6.50
N THR A 86 1.57 14.90 -5.26
CA THR A 86 1.32 13.52 -4.88
C THR A 86 -0.03 13.39 -4.20
N TYR A 87 -0.79 12.37 -4.61
CA TYR A 87 -2.06 12.02 -4.01
C TYR A 87 -1.93 10.64 -3.37
N LEU A 88 -2.00 10.57 -2.05
CA LEU A 88 -1.98 9.33 -1.30
C LEU A 88 -3.43 8.97 -0.96
N VAL A 89 -3.93 7.86 -1.50
CA VAL A 89 -5.31 7.43 -1.31
C VAL A 89 -5.33 6.10 -0.56
N ALA A 90 -5.83 6.12 0.66
CA ALA A 90 -5.84 4.99 1.57
C ALA A 90 -7.25 4.51 1.88
N GLY A 91 -7.43 3.18 1.94
CA GLY A 91 -8.63 2.54 2.48
C GLY A 91 -8.31 1.78 3.77
N GLY A 92 -8.85 2.24 4.90
CA GLY A 92 -8.63 1.59 6.19
C GLY A 92 -7.15 1.39 6.53
N ILE A 93 -6.75 0.15 6.84
CA ILE A 93 -5.37 -0.21 7.21
C ILE A 93 -4.36 -0.01 6.07
N GLY A 94 -4.81 0.16 4.82
CA GLY A 94 -3.95 0.47 3.68
C GLY A 94 -3.18 1.78 3.81
N ILE A 95 -3.48 2.59 4.82
CA ILE A 95 -2.69 3.76 5.17
C ILE A 95 -1.24 3.40 5.58
N ALA A 96 -1.00 2.21 6.12
CA ALA A 96 0.30 1.81 6.68
C ALA A 96 1.49 2.01 5.71
N PRO A 97 1.52 1.45 4.49
CA PRO A 97 2.63 1.65 3.57
C PRO A 97 2.71 3.09 3.04
N LEU A 98 1.57 3.81 2.99
CA LEU A 98 1.52 5.20 2.54
C LEU A 98 2.06 6.17 3.58
N MET A 99 2.02 5.82 4.87
CA MET A 99 2.65 6.62 5.93
C MET A 99 4.16 6.66 5.76
N PHE A 100 4.78 5.50 5.53
CA PHE A 100 6.24 5.46 5.28
C PHE A 100 6.63 6.22 4.01
N LEU A 101 5.79 6.14 2.97
CA LEU A 101 5.98 6.95 1.76
C LEU A 101 5.91 8.44 2.08
N LEU A 102 4.90 8.88 2.82
CA LEU A 102 4.72 10.26 3.22
C LEU A 102 5.90 10.79 4.05
N GLU A 103 6.34 10.02 5.08
CA GLU A 103 7.53 10.36 5.85
C GLU A 103 8.75 10.59 4.95
N THR A 104 8.95 9.68 3.99
CA THR A 104 10.08 9.76 3.05
C THR A 104 9.97 11.00 2.15
N LEU A 105 8.79 11.30 1.62
CA LEU A 105 8.55 12.49 0.79
C LEU A 105 8.77 13.79 1.56
N VAL A 106 8.36 13.86 2.82
CA VAL A 106 8.58 15.01 3.70
C VAL A 106 10.08 15.18 4.01
N GLN A 107 10.77 14.10 4.36
CA GLN A 107 12.21 14.14 4.67
C GLN A 107 13.07 14.57 3.48
N GLN A 108 12.68 14.17 2.26
CA GLN A 108 13.40 14.60 1.05
C GLN A 108 13.21 16.08 0.73
N ASN A 109 12.45 16.82 1.54
CA ASN A 109 12.19 18.26 1.41
C ASN A 109 11.86 18.66 -0.04
N SER A 110 11.05 17.84 -0.69
CA SER A 110 10.86 17.92 -2.14
C SER A 110 10.02 19.14 -2.58
N GLY A 111 9.62 20.02 -1.65
CA GLY A 111 8.76 21.18 -1.93
C GLY A 111 7.41 20.84 -2.56
N ARG A 112 7.07 19.55 -2.60
CA ARG A 112 5.96 18.98 -3.35
C ARG A 112 4.70 18.96 -2.50
N ALA A 113 3.60 19.37 -3.11
CA ALA A 113 2.30 19.32 -2.46
C ALA A 113 1.83 17.86 -2.37
N SER A 114 1.74 17.32 -1.16
CA SER A 114 1.15 16.00 -0.90
C SER A 114 -0.21 16.15 -0.26
N MET A 115 -1.22 15.45 -0.82
CA MET A 115 -2.57 15.38 -0.29
C MET A 115 -2.87 13.93 0.11
N VAL A 116 -3.44 13.73 1.27
CA VAL A 116 -3.85 12.41 1.75
C VAL A 116 -5.37 12.32 1.77
N PHE A 117 -5.89 11.28 1.14
CA PHE A 117 -7.30 10.92 1.15
C PHE A 117 -7.44 9.62 1.93
N MET A 118 -8.19 9.65 3.02
CA MET A 118 -8.39 8.50 3.89
C MET A 118 -9.83 8.06 3.89
N GLY A 119 -10.08 6.81 3.47
CA GLY A 119 -11.41 6.19 3.50
C GLY A 119 -11.54 5.14 4.60
N GLY A 120 -12.73 5.06 5.17
CA GLY A 120 -13.09 4.06 6.16
C GLY A 120 -14.60 3.86 6.24
N LYS A 121 -15.03 2.86 7.00
CA LYS A 121 -16.47 2.67 7.25
C LYS A 121 -17.01 3.70 8.22
N THR A 122 -16.23 4.01 9.25
CA THR A 122 -16.60 4.88 10.36
C THR A 122 -15.45 5.81 10.76
N ALA A 123 -15.73 6.84 11.56
CA ALA A 123 -14.73 7.77 12.05
C ALA A 123 -13.51 7.11 12.73
N PRO A 124 -13.64 6.06 13.57
CA PRO A 124 -12.49 5.35 14.12
C PRO A 124 -11.56 4.73 13.07
N ASP A 125 -12.09 4.28 11.92
CA ASP A 125 -11.25 3.67 10.87
C ASP A 125 -10.33 4.70 10.19
N VAL A 126 -10.70 5.98 10.21
CA VAL A 126 -9.92 7.07 9.60
C VAL A 126 -9.15 7.92 10.62
N ALA A 127 -9.34 7.69 11.92
CA ALA A 127 -8.63 8.40 12.98
C ALA A 127 -7.13 8.10 13.04
N LEU A 128 -6.69 6.99 12.45
CA LEU A 128 -5.30 6.54 12.45
C LEU A 128 -4.28 7.57 11.95
N LEU A 129 -4.70 8.53 11.11
CA LEU A 129 -3.80 9.60 10.63
C LEU A 129 -3.45 10.64 11.69
N GLU A 130 -4.31 10.84 12.68
CA GLU A 130 -4.09 11.84 13.74
C GLU A 130 -2.95 11.43 14.66
N ASP A 131 -2.78 10.14 14.87
CA ASP A 131 -1.73 9.59 15.74
C ASP A 131 -0.32 9.81 15.17
N PHE A 132 -0.20 10.11 13.88
CA PHE A 132 1.11 10.21 13.23
C PHE A 132 1.70 11.62 13.13
N ASN A 133 0.99 12.69 13.48
CA ASN A 133 1.46 14.10 13.48
C ASN A 133 2.23 14.56 12.21
N LEU A 134 2.17 13.77 11.12
CA LEU A 134 2.99 13.97 9.92
C LEU A 134 2.42 14.99 8.94
N LEU A 135 1.12 15.29 9.08
CA LEU A 135 0.44 16.23 8.22
C LEU A 135 -0.23 17.32 9.06
N SER A 136 -0.02 18.57 8.66
CA SER A 136 -0.95 19.62 9.06
C SER A 136 -2.34 19.22 8.55
N GLN A 137 -3.39 19.40 9.34
CA GLN A 137 -4.79 19.06 8.99
C GLN A 137 -5.25 19.59 7.61
N LYS A 138 -4.53 20.56 7.05
CA LYS A 138 -4.80 21.17 5.74
C LYS A 138 -4.51 20.27 4.54
N HIS A 139 -3.79 19.16 4.72
CA HIS A 139 -3.38 18.27 3.62
C HIS A 139 -4.07 16.89 3.67
N SER A 140 -5.08 16.73 4.52
CA SER A 140 -5.79 15.46 4.67
C SER A 140 -7.29 15.65 4.48
N LEU A 141 -7.90 14.79 3.67
CA LEU A 141 -9.34 14.71 3.47
C LEU A 141 -9.82 13.30 3.83
N TYR A 142 -10.99 13.25 4.46
CA TYR A 142 -11.57 12.03 5.01
C TYR A 142 -12.91 11.72 4.37
N ALA A 143 -13.16 10.43 4.12
CA ALA A 143 -14.44 9.90 3.71
C ALA A 143 -14.84 8.73 4.62
N THR A 144 -16.07 8.72 5.09
CA THR A 144 -16.63 7.58 5.84
C THR A 144 -17.96 7.17 5.23
N GLU A 145 -18.17 5.85 5.12
CA GLU A 145 -19.39 5.33 4.50
C GLU A 145 -20.64 5.74 5.29
N ASP A 146 -20.54 5.81 6.61
CA ASP A 146 -21.63 6.23 7.51
C ASP A 146 -21.78 7.76 7.69
N GLY A 147 -20.86 8.54 7.12
CA GLY A 147 -20.85 10.01 7.25
C GLY A 147 -20.40 10.52 8.61
N SER A 148 -19.87 9.66 9.48
CA SER A 148 -19.43 10.05 10.84
C SER A 148 -18.21 10.97 10.84
N ARG A 149 -17.46 11.06 9.69
CA ARG A 149 -16.34 11.97 9.53
C ARG A 149 -16.08 12.32 8.07
N GLY A 150 -16.00 13.62 7.78
CA GLY A 150 -15.68 14.14 6.46
C GLY A 150 -16.79 13.90 5.43
N PHE A 151 -16.40 13.51 4.21
CA PHE A 151 -17.34 13.20 3.14
C PHE A 151 -18.08 11.89 3.44
N GLN A 152 -19.40 11.89 3.28
CA GLN A 152 -20.20 10.67 3.39
C GLN A 152 -20.15 9.90 2.07
N GLY A 153 -19.50 8.74 2.08
CA GLY A 153 -19.34 7.89 0.91
C GLY A 153 -17.94 7.28 0.78
N LEU A 154 -17.59 6.90 -0.42
CA LEU A 154 -16.30 6.27 -0.70
C LEU A 154 -15.18 7.31 -0.89
N VAL A 155 -13.98 6.97 -0.49
CA VAL A 155 -12.80 7.83 -0.68
C VAL A 155 -12.51 8.09 -2.16
N THR A 156 -12.87 7.17 -3.06
CA THR A 156 -12.75 7.33 -4.50
C THR A 156 -13.68 8.39 -5.06
N ASP A 157 -14.88 8.53 -4.49
CA ASP A 157 -15.84 9.58 -4.89
C ASP A 157 -15.37 10.95 -4.40
N LEU A 158 -14.91 11.02 -3.14
CA LEU A 158 -14.26 12.22 -2.61
C LEU A 158 -13.06 12.65 -3.49
N PHE A 159 -12.20 11.70 -3.83
CA PHE A 159 -11.02 11.97 -4.67
C PHE A 159 -11.41 12.44 -6.08
N SER A 160 -12.39 11.80 -6.71
CA SER A 160 -12.90 12.21 -8.01
C SER A 160 -13.49 13.62 -7.98
N GLY A 161 -14.29 13.94 -6.95
CA GLY A 161 -14.84 15.28 -6.74
C GLY A 161 -13.73 16.33 -6.59
N TYR A 162 -12.71 16.05 -5.77
CA TYR A 162 -11.57 16.93 -5.60
C TYR A 162 -10.83 17.23 -6.91
N LEU A 163 -10.65 16.20 -7.75
CA LEU A 163 -10.02 16.39 -9.06
C LEU A 163 -10.91 17.19 -10.04
N ALA A 164 -12.23 17.06 -9.94
CA ALA A 164 -13.19 17.78 -10.79
C ALA A 164 -13.26 19.27 -10.46
N GLU A 165 -13.05 19.68 -9.23
CA GLU A 165 -13.01 21.08 -8.79
C GLU A 165 -11.81 21.88 -9.34
N GLY A 166 -10.97 21.26 -10.16
CA GLY A 166 -9.95 21.95 -10.94
C GLY A 166 -8.71 22.40 -10.17
N VAL A 167 -8.47 21.83 -8.98
CA VAL A 167 -7.34 22.18 -8.10
C VAL A 167 -5.96 21.90 -8.72
N SER A 168 -5.91 21.21 -9.88
CA SER A 168 -4.67 20.93 -10.59
C SER A 168 -4.82 21.15 -12.09
N GLN A 169 -4.22 22.22 -12.62
CA GLN A 169 -4.13 22.45 -14.07
C GLN A 169 -3.07 21.56 -14.76
N ASP A 170 -2.10 21.03 -14.01
CA ASP A 170 -1.00 20.24 -14.55
C ASP A 170 -1.05 18.80 -14.04
N ARG A 171 -2.00 18.02 -14.58
CA ARG A 171 -2.25 16.62 -14.19
C ARG A 171 -1.12 15.66 -14.57
N GLN A 172 -0.35 15.99 -15.60
CA GLN A 172 0.79 15.17 -16.05
C GLN A 172 1.96 15.17 -15.07
N LYS A 173 1.98 16.15 -14.16
CA LYS A 173 2.99 16.24 -13.09
C LYS A 173 2.47 15.75 -11.74
N ALA A 174 1.42 14.95 -11.74
CA ALA A 174 0.85 14.36 -10.52
C ALA A 174 0.94 12.84 -10.56
N CYS A 175 1.13 12.21 -9.39
CA CYS A 175 1.10 10.76 -9.22
C CYS A 175 0.14 10.36 -8.10
N ILE A 176 -0.60 9.29 -8.32
CA ILE A 176 -1.47 8.67 -7.34
C ILE A 176 -0.73 7.48 -6.72
N TYR A 177 -0.71 7.42 -5.39
CA TYR A 177 -0.24 6.28 -4.61
C TYR A 177 -1.42 5.72 -3.83
N GLY A 178 -1.80 4.47 -4.11
CA GLY A 178 -2.98 3.85 -3.50
C GLY A 178 -2.66 2.58 -2.73
N CYS A 179 -3.34 2.38 -1.59
CA CYS A 179 -3.37 1.11 -0.87
C CYS A 179 -4.69 0.95 -0.13
N GLY A 180 -5.31 -0.22 -0.24
CA GLY A 180 -6.61 -0.52 0.38
C GLY A 180 -7.30 -1.70 -0.28
N PRO A 181 -8.61 -1.84 -0.08
CA PRO A 181 -9.41 -2.91 -0.66
C PRO A 181 -9.36 -2.93 -2.19
N GLU A 182 -9.39 -4.11 -2.78
CA GLU A 182 -9.30 -4.31 -4.23
C GLU A 182 -10.32 -3.48 -5.05
N PRO A 183 -11.62 -3.36 -4.66
CA PRO A 183 -12.56 -2.49 -5.38
C PRO A 183 -12.14 -1.02 -5.38
N MET A 184 -11.56 -0.52 -4.29
CA MET A 184 -11.01 0.84 -4.22
C MET A 184 -9.83 1.02 -5.18
N LEU A 185 -8.91 0.06 -5.22
CA LEU A 185 -7.73 0.10 -6.09
C LEU A 185 -8.14 0.01 -7.58
N SER A 186 -9.14 -0.81 -7.91
CA SER A 186 -9.74 -0.86 -9.25
C SER A 186 -10.34 0.48 -9.66
N ALA A 187 -11.09 1.13 -8.77
CA ALA A 187 -11.65 2.45 -9.03
C ALA A 187 -10.55 3.51 -9.21
N LEU A 188 -9.49 3.49 -8.38
CA LEU A 188 -8.35 4.40 -8.53
C LEU A 188 -7.62 4.19 -9.85
N SER A 189 -7.47 2.94 -10.30
CA SER A 189 -6.88 2.63 -11.61
C SER A 189 -7.67 3.29 -12.75
N LYS A 190 -9.01 3.21 -12.71
CA LYS A 190 -9.91 3.85 -13.69
C LYS A 190 -9.82 5.38 -13.65
N ILE A 191 -9.80 5.95 -12.44
CA ILE A 191 -9.65 7.41 -12.26
C ILE A 191 -8.30 7.87 -12.84
N ALA A 192 -7.21 7.18 -12.54
CA ALA A 192 -5.88 7.50 -13.03
C ALA A 192 -5.83 7.46 -14.57
N GLU A 193 -6.41 6.44 -15.19
CA GLU A 193 -6.49 6.28 -16.64
C GLU A 193 -7.28 7.44 -17.28
N GLN A 194 -8.47 7.76 -16.74
CA GLN A 194 -9.32 8.86 -17.22
C GLN A 194 -8.65 10.23 -17.12
N GLN A 195 -7.83 10.42 -16.07
CA GLN A 195 -7.13 11.69 -15.81
C GLN A 195 -5.74 11.76 -16.48
N GLY A 196 -5.26 10.67 -17.10
CA GLY A 196 -3.92 10.58 -17.68
C GLY A 196 -2.79 10.67 -16.64
N MET A 197 -3.05 10.28 -15.38
CA MET A 197 -2.09 10.34 -14.29
C MET A 197 -1.33 9.01 -14.13
N ASP A 198 -0.10 9.10 -13.64
CA ASP A 198 0.59 7.91 -13.16
C ASP A 198 0.03 7.46 -11.82
N CYS A 199 -0.08 6.13 -11.65
CA CYS A 199 -0.66 5.56 -10.46
C CYS A 199 0.08 4.29 -10.05
N GLN A 200 0.54 4.25 -8.80
CA GLN A 200 1.17 3.10 -8.18
C GLN A 200 0.27 2.57 -7.06
N LEU A 201 -0.04 1.28 -7.13
CA LEU A 201 -0.96 0.63 -6.21
C LEU A 201 -0.25 -0.47 -5.43
N SER A 202 -0.34 -0.42 -4.11
CA SER A 202 0.14 -1.48 -3.23
C SER A 202 -0.98 -2.48 -2.98
N LEU A 203 -0.79 -3.70 -3.46
CA LEU A 203 -1.77 -4.77 -3.35
C LEU A 203 -1.60 -5.55 -2.05
N GLU A 204 -2.72 -5.92 -1.45
CA GLU A 204 -2.79 -6.90 -0.38
C GLU A 204 -3.07 -8.30 -0.97
N SER A 205 -2.39 -9.31 -0.45
CA SER A 205 -2.64 -10.70 -0.83
C SER A 205 -2.37 -11.64 0.34
N ARG A 206 -3.05 -12.78 0.34
CA ARG A 206 -2.71 -13.87 1.24
C ARG A 206 -1.35 -14.46 0.86
N MET A 207 -0.44 -14.48 1.82
CA MET A 207 0.92 -14.96 1.59
C MET A 207 1.22 -16.16 2.48
N ALA A 208 1.84 -17.18 1.90
CA ALA A 208 2.40 -18.30 2.63
C ALA A 208 3.91 -18.12 2.81
N CYS A 209 4.69 -18.09 1.72
CA CYS A 209 6.15 -18.00 1.80
C CYS A 209 6.70 -16.58 1.91
N GLY A 210 6.07 -15.59 1.27
CA GLY A 210 6.52 -14.19 1.20
C GLY A 210 7.73 -13.93 0.30
N ILE A 211 8.31 -14.96 -0.33
CA ILE A 211 9.58 -14.91 -1.08
C ILE A 211 9.44 -15.37 -2.54
N GLY A 212 8.22 -15.49 -3.05
CA GLY A 212 7.97 -15.85 -4.46
C GLY A 212 7.99 -17.34 -4.79
N ALA A 213 8.16 -18.25 -3.82
CA ALA A 213 8.33 -19.68 -4.09
C ALA A 213 7.01 -20.45 -4.27
N CYS A 214 5.94 -20.08 -3.52
CA CYS A 214 4.72 -20.89 -3.46
C CYS A 214 3.62 -20.49 -4.45
N LEU A 215 3.76 -19.38 -5.14
CA LEU A 215 2.79 -18.79 -6.09
C LEU A 215 1.40 -18.45 -5.51
N GLY A 216 1.20 -18.58 -4.21
CA GLY A 216 -0.09 -18.36 -3.54
C GLY A 216 -0.59 -16.91 -3.52
N CYS A 217 0.26 -15.94 -3.87
CA CYS A 217 -0.08 -14.51 -3.96
C CYS A 217 -0.05 -14.00 -5.41
N ALA A 218 -0.34 -14.87 -6.39
CA ALA A 218 -0.37 -14.49 -7.80
C ALA A 218 -1.55 -13.56 -8.11
N VAL A 219 -1.28 -12.52 -8.90
CA VAL A 219 -2.28 -11.57 -9.42
C VAL A 219 -2.16 -11.50 -10.93
N LYS A 220 -3.29 -11.24 -11.59
CA LYS A 220 -3.34 -11.09 -13.05
C LYS A 220 -2.75 -9.75 -13.47
N THR A 221 -1.93 -9.77 -14.53
CA THR A 221 -1.37 -8.58 -15.13
C THR A 221 -1.51 -8.62 -16.66
N LYS A 222 -1.47 -7.45 -17.28
CA LYS A 222 -1.39 -7.33 -18.74
C LYS A 222 0.01 -7.75 -19.21
N ALA A 223 0.12 -8.13 -20.48
CA ALA A 223 1.42 -8.34 -21.12
C ALA A 223 2.22 -7.03 -21.12
N THR A 224 3.45 -7.10 -20.64
CA THR A 224 4.41 -5.98 -20.79
C THR A 224 5.40 -6.35 -21.92
N ALA A 225 6.09 -5.35 -22.48
CA ALA A 225 7.09 -5.58 -23.52
C ALA A 225 8.18 -6.60 -23.10
N ASP A 226 8.49 -6.67 -21.82
CA ASP A 226 9.44 -7.64 -21.26
C ASP A 226 8.87 -9.07 -21.14
N SER A 227 7.56 -9.20 -20.95
CA SER A 227 6.90 -10.52 -20.88
C SER A 227 6.75 -11.19 -22.25
N ALA A 228 6.78 -10.42 -23.33
CA ALA A 228 6.71 -10.92 -24.70
C ALA A 228 7.99 -11.70 -25.13
N ARG A 229 9.04 -11.67 -24.33
CA ARG A 229 10.31 -12.39 -24.61
C ARG A 229 10.37 -13.82 -24.07
N SER A 230 9.33 -14.31 -23.43
CA SER A 230 9.28 -15.71 -22.97
C SER A 230 8.98 -16.64 -24.14
N PRO A 231 9.81 -17.68 -24.41
CA PRO A 231 9.57 -18.64 -25.48
C PRO A 231 8.29 -19.44 -25.19
N GLY A 232 7.28 -19.29 -26.03
CA GLY A 232 5.99 -19.99 -25.94
C GLY A 232 4.75 -19.11 -26.03
N ALA A 233 4.88 -17.80 -26.18
CA ALA A 233 3.74 -16.90 -26.44
C ALA A 233 3.33 -17.05 -27.93
N GLY A 234 2.39 -17.96 -28.20
CA GLY A 234 1.70 -18.01 -29.48
C GLY A 234 0.82 -16.77 -29.68
N ASP A 235 0.60 -16.39 -30.94
CA ASP A 235 -0.25 -15.29 -31.40
C ASP A 235 -1.70 -15.42 -30.89
N GLN A 236 -1.99 -14.99 -29.64
CA GLN A 236 -3.35 -14.74 -29.19
C GLN A 236 -3.38 -13.43 -28.38
N ALA A 237 -3.97 -12.43 -28.99
CA ALA A 237 -4.30 -11.14 -28.40
C ALA A 237 -5.17 -11.31 -27.15
N GLN A 238 -4.57 -11.20 -25.98
CA GLN A 238 -5.07 -11.11 -24.60
C GLN A 238 -4.44 -12.14 -23.64
N SER A 239 -3.16 -12.42 -23.76
CA SER A 239 -2.47 -13.25 -22.76
C SER A 239 -2.37 -12.50 -21.44
N CYS A 240 -3.15 -12.94 -20.43
CA CYS A 240 -2.96 -12.55 -19.06
C CYS A 240 -1.70 -13.22 -18.52
N TYR A 241 -0.87 -12.45 -17.85
CA TYR A 241 0.29 -12.93 -17.12
C TYR A 241 0.03 -12.90 -15.63
N TYR A 242 0.79 -13.64 -14.88
CA TYR A 242 0.68 -13.66 -13.42
C TYR A 242 1.98 -13.15 -12.82
N LYS A 243 1.86 -12.19 -11.91
CA LYS A 243 2.95 -11.68 -11.06
C LYS A 243 2.66 -12.03 -9.60
N ARG A 244 3.71 -12.22 -8.81
CA ARG A 244 3.60 -12.55 -7.38
C ARG A 244 3.66 -11.29 -6.56
N VAL A 245 2.63 -11.01 -5.79
CA VAL A 245 2.58 -9.80 -4.94
C VAL A 245 3.79 -9.73 -4.02
N CYS A 246 4.27 -10.85 -3.48
CA CYS A 246 5.38 -10.85 -2.53
C CYS A 246 6.77 -10.64 -3.15
N ALA A 247 6.97 -10.92 -4.42
CA ALA A 247 8.29 -10.87 -5.08
C ALA A 247 8.35 -9.85 -6.21
N ASP A 248 7.28 -9.76 -7.02
CA ASP A 248 7.20 -8.85 -8.16
C ASP A 248 6.50 -7.52 -7.79
N GLY A 249 5.73 -7.50 -6.68
CA GLY A 249 5.10 -6.38 -5.99
C GLY A 249 5.66 -6.20 -4.57
N PRO A 250 4.89 -5.69 -3.61
CA PRO A 250 3.43 -5.47 -3.63
C PRO A 250 2.98 -4.24 -4.42
N VAL A 251 3.90 -3.33 -4.78
CA VAL A 251 3.60 -2.14 -5.54
C VAL A 251 3.68 -2.42 -7.04
N PHE A 252 2.62 -2.08 -7.76
CA PHE A 252 2.50 -2.22 -9.20
C PHE A 252 2.06 -0.90 -9.83
N ASN A 253 2.44 -0.67 -11.10
CA ASN A 253 1.80 0.36 -11.90
C ASN A 253 0.34 -0.07 -12.17
N SER A 254 -0.62 0.82 -11.99
CA SER A 254 -2.04 0.51 -12.16
C SER A 254 -2.38 0.03 -13.58
N ARG A 255 -1.61 0.48 -14.58
CA ARG A 255 -1.78 0.08 -15.99
C ARG A 255 -1.43 -1.38 -16.27
N GLU A 256 -0.61 -2.00 -15.39
CA GLU A 256 -0.23 -3.41 -15.52
C GLU A 256 -1.29 -4.36 -14.98
N LEU A 257 -2.17 -3.90 -14.10
CA LEU A 257 -3.11 -4.74 -13.39
C LEU A 257 -4.34 -5.07 -14.24
N VAL A 258 -4.85 -6.28 -14.06
CA VAL A 258 -6.13 -6.74 -14.60
C VAL A 258 -7.08 -6.94 -13.43
N TRP A 259 -8.20 -6.24 -13.45
CA TRP A 259 -9.22 -6.29 -12.40
C TRP A 259 -10.34 -7.22 -12.82
N ASP A 260 -10.65 -8.22 -12.00
CA ASP A 260 -11.77 -9.16 -12.21
C ASP A 260 -13.08 -8.63 -11.55
N VAL A 261 -13.28 -7.28 -11.53
CA VAL A 261 -14.39 -6.59 -10.85
C VAL A 261 -15.34 -5.97 -11.87
#